data_e8e29debc23be6bff2502384ae2e381f
#
_entry.id   e8e29debc23be6bff2502384ae2e381f
#
_cell.length_a   1.000
_cell.length_b   1.000
_cell.length_c   1.000
_cell.angle_alpha   90.00
_cell.angle_beta   90.00
_cell.angle_gamma   90.00
#
_symmetry.space_group_name_H-M   'P 1'
#
loop_
_entity.id
_entity.type
_entity.pdbx_description
1 polymer ?
#
loop_
_entity_poly.entity_id
_entity_poly.type
_entity_poly.pdbx_seq_one_letter_code
_entity_poly.pdbx_strand_id
1 'polypeptide(L)'
;MVLGAVPSSPRCAAAICNGMQSLLETYDVKVRAGELHPDDAQIAAMPEFERIRAELAKPVKKSFFRKARPEPIDGLYLWGGVGRGKSMLMDLFVDSVEVPKRRVHFHAFMQEIHEGMHAARQRGVDDAIQPVAEAVANSVRLLAFDEMQITDITDAMIVGRLFEQLFEAGVVVVTTSNRVPDDLYKDGLNRQLFLPFIELIKDRLVVRELVSPNDYRQNRLQGSQVYFTQAGREAREIIRDIWKDLSGGEAEELVLQIKGREVVLPVFRNGVARATFFDLCGKMLGPGDYLAIADAVKVLVLEDIPRLSRNNFNEAKRFVTLIDALYEAKVRLICSAAAEPEMLYVEGEGTFEFERTASRLREMQDENWGMEE
;
A
#
# COMPACT_ATOMS: atom_id res chain seq x y z
N MET A 1 -49.11 -41.73 17.76
CA MET A 1 -47.99 -42.42 17.11
C MET A 1 -47.86 -41.87 15.70
N VAL A 2 -47.07 -40.79 15.50
CA VAL A 2 -46.57 -40.41 14.19
C VAL A 2 -45.22 -39.70 14.46
N LEU A 3 -44.16 -40.35 14.05
CA LEU A 3 -42.81 -39.86 14.08
C LEU A 3 -42.63 -38.78 12.97
N GLY A 4 -42.29 -37.57 13.38
CA GLY A 4 -41.88 -36.49 12.46
C GLY A 4 -40.40 -36.62 12.11
N ALA A 5 -40.14 -36.70 10.82
CA ALA A 5 -38.79 -36.73 10.27
C ALA A 5 -38.15 -35.32 10.30
N VAL A 6 -36.92 -35.24 10.82
CA VAL A 6 -36.06 -34.05 10.77
C VAL A 6 -35.43 -33.99 9.38
N PRO A 7 -35.43 -32.87 8.69
CA PRO A 7 -34.74 -32.73 7.42
C PRO A 7 -33.22 -32.63 7.64
N SER A 8 -32.48 -33.50 6.97
CA SER A 8 -31.04 -33.54 6.89
C SER A 8 -30.50 -32.30 6.19
N SER A 9 -29.60 -31.54 6.83
CA SER A 9 -28.81 -30.46 6.25
C SER A 9 -27.94 -30.96 5.07
N PRO A 10 -27.75 -30.13 4.01
CA PRO A 10 -26.86 -30.49 2.95
C PRO A 10 -25.42 -30.51 3.43
N ARG A 11 -24.80 -31.68 3.33
CA ARG A 11 -23.36 -31.85 3.51
C ARG A 11 -22.63 -31.04 2.45
N CYS A 12 -21.93 -29.96 2.86
CA CYS A 12 -20.87 -29.36 2.06
C CYS A 12 -19.87 -30.44 1.69
N ALA A 13 -19.66 -30.63 0.40
CA ALA A 13 -18.62 -31.47 -0.14
C ALA A 13 -17.25 -30.82 0.22
N ALA A 14 -16.63 -31.33 1.28
CA ALA A 14 -15.24 -31.04 1.59
C ALA A 14 -14.38 -31.68 0.52
N ALA A 15 -13.94 -30.86 -0.45
CA ALA A 15 -12.88 -31.22 -1.37
C ALA A 15 -11.59 -31.38 -0.55
N ILE A 16 -11.03 -32.56 -0.65
CA ILE A 16 -9.77 -32.98 -0.02
C ILE A 16 -8.64 -32.09 -0.55
N CYS A 17 -8.26 -31.04 0.17
CA CYS A 17 -6.99 -30.36 0.00
C CYS A 17 -6.00 -30.99 0.98
N ASN A 18 -4.94 -31.58 0.42
CA ASN A 18 -3.80 -32.12 1.16
C ASN A 18 -3.20 -31.07 2.11
N GLY A 19 -3.24 -31.32 3.40
CA GLY A 19 -2.25 -30.91 4.41
C GLY A 19 -1.89 -29.44 4.61
N MET A 20 -2.35 -28.49 3.79
CA MET A 20 -2.09 -27.06 3.96
C MET A 20 -3.24 -26.39 4.74
N GLN A 21 -2.89 -25.66 5.78
CA GLN A 21 -3.86 -24.84 6.52
C GLN A 21 -4.57 -23.86 5.57
N SER A 22 -5.87 -23.64 5.78
CA SER A 22 -6.60 -22.60 5.05
C SER A 22 -6.12 -21.21 5.47
N LEU A 23 -6.34 -20.21 4.62
CA LEU A 23 -6.04 -18.82 4.97
C LEU A 23 -6.80 -18.38 6.21
N LEU A 24 -8.05 -18.82 6.34
CA LEU A 24 -8.87 -18.56 7.52
C LEU A 24 -8.26 -19.18 8.78
N GLU A 25 -7.81 -20.44 8.71
CA GLU A 25 -7.15 -21.09 9.86
C GLU A 25 -5.86 -20.37 10.26
N THR A 26 -5.06 -19.94 9.27
CA THR A 26 -3.84 -19.17 9.52
C THR A 26 -4.15 -17.81 10.15
N TYR A 27 -5.19 -17.15 9.69
CA TYR A 27 -5.68 -15.90 10.26
C TYR A 27 -6.15 -16.09 11.70
N ASP A 28 -6.97 -17.13 11.97
CA ASP A 28 -7.46 -17.45 13.31
C ASP A 28 -6.34 -17.75 14.29
N VAL A 29 -5.27 -18.42 13.85
CA VAL A 29 -4.09 -18.65 14.68
C VAL A 29 -3.44 -17.33 15.08
N LYS A 30 -3.27 -16.40 14.14
CA LYS A 30 -2.71 -15.08 14.41
C LYS A 30 -3.61 -14.22 15.32
N VAL A 31 -4.92 -14.33 15.16
CA VAL A 31 -5.88 -13.67 16.06
C VAL A 31 -5.77 -14.22 17.48
N ARG A 32 -5.70 -15.55 17.65
CA ARG A 32 -5.53 -16.19 18.98
C ARG A 32 -4.19 -15.86 19.63
N ALA A 33 -3.15 -15.66 18.82
CA ALA A 33 -1.82 -15.23 19.29
C ALA A 33 -1.79 -13.74 19.70
N GLY A 34 -2.86 -12.97 19.43
CA GLY A 34 -2.90 -11.53 19.66
C GLY A 34 -2.12 -10.70 18.62
N GLU A 35 -1.67 -11.32 17.53
CA GLU A 35 -0.96 -10.66 16.44
C GLU A 35 -1.93 -9.85 15.55
N LEU A 36 -3.18 -10.31 15.45
CA LEU A 36 -4.24 -9.68 14.66
C LEU A 36 -5.50 -9.49 15.50
N HIS A 37 -6.30 -8.48 15.12
CA HIS A 37 -7.66 -8.33 15.62
C HIS A 37 -8.65 -8.93 14.61
N PRO A 38 -9.72 -9.61 15.08
CA PRO A 38 -10.73 -10.16 14.19
C PRO A 38 -11.46 -9.04 13.43
N ASP A 39 -11.67 -9.23 12.15
CA ASP A 39 -12.37 -8.28 11.27
C ASP A 39 -13.22 -9.04 10.26
N ASP A 40 -14.53 -8.83 10.32
CA ASP A 40 -15.50 -9.53 9.47
C ASP A 40 -15.30 -9.21 7.98
N ALA A 41 -14.85 -7.99 7.64
CA ALA A 41 -14.58 -7.61 6.26
C ALA A 41 -13.35 -8.33 5.70
N GLN A 42 -12.30 -8.50 6.52
CA GLN A 42 -11.12 -9.28 6.16
C GLN A 42 -11.49 -10.75 5.96
N ILE A 43 -12.28 -11.32 6.87
CA ILE A 43 -12.78 -12.70 6.77
C ILE A 43 -13.63 -12.87 5.50
N ALA A 44 -14.50 -11.90 5.19
CA ALA A 44 -15.35 -11.93 3.99
C ALA A 44 -14.57 -11.81 2.67
N ALA A 45 -13.34 -11.29 2.68
CA ALA A 45 -12.47 -11.21 1.50
C ALA A 45 -11.68 -12.52 1.25
N MET A 46 -11.45 -13.35 2.26
CA MET A 46 -10.62 -14.57 2.18
C MET A 46 -11.09 -15.60 1.14
N PRO A 47 -12.38 -15.84 0.92
CA PRO A 47 -12.84 -16.80 -0.10
C PRO A 47 -12.28 -16.54 -1.49
N GLU A 48 -12.05 -15.27 -1.89
CA GLU A 48 -11.47 -14.94 -3.19
C GLU A 48 -10.00 -15.34 -3.28
N PHE A 49 -9.23 -15.12 -2.21
CA PHE A 49 -7.86 -15.57 -2.13
C PHE A 49 -7.77 -17.11 -2.16
N GLU A 50 -8.65 -17.80 -1.43
CA GLU A 50 -8.72 -19.27 -1.45
C GLU A 50 -9.09 -19.82 -2.82
N ARG A 51 -10.01 -19.17 -3.54
CA ARG A 51 -10.36 -19.51 -4.93
C ARG A 51 -9.13 -19.46 -5.81
N ILE A 52 -8.38 -18.36 -5.79
CA ILE A 52 -7.18 -18.18 -6.60
C ILE A 52 -6.12 -19.22 -6.21
N ARG A 53 -5.90 -19.46 -4.92
CA ARG A 53 -4.96 -20.46 -4.41
C ARG A 53 -5.30 -21.85 -4.94
N ALA A 54 -6.56 -22.24 -4.86
CA ALA A 54 -7.03 -23.54 -5.34
C ALA A 54 -6.87 -23.69 -6.85
N GLU A 55 -7.14 -22.64 -7.65
CA GLU A 55 -6.93 -22.65 -9.10
C GLU A 55 -5.45 -22.72 -9.46
N LEU A 56 -4.59 -21.98 -8.77
CA LEU A 56 -3.13 -22.01 -8.99
C LEU A 56 -2.50 -23.37 -8.65
N ALA A 57 -3.07 -24.09 -7.67
CA ALA A 57 -2.61 -25.43 -7.29
C ALA A 57 -2.93 -26.51 -8.35
N LYS A 58 -3.86 -26.25 -9.27
CA LYS A 58 -4.18 -27.20 -10.33
C LYS A 58 -3.01 -27.37 -11.30
N PRO A 59 -2.65 -28.63 -11.68
CA PRO A 59 -1.58 -28.87 -12.62
C PRO A 59 -1.93 -28.28 -14.00
N VAL A 60 -1.00 -27.53 -14.59
CA VAL A 60 -1.16 -27.03 -15.96
C VAL A 60 -1.17 -28.23 -16.91
N LYS A 61 -2.28 -28.43 -17.63
CA LYS A 61 -2.39 -29.49 -18.65
C LYS A 61 -1.36 -29.22 -19.75
N LYS A 62 -0.31 -30.05 -19.84
CA LYS A 62 0.65 -30.01 -20.95
C LYS A 62 -0.03 -30.62 -22.18
N SER A 63 -0.33 -29.80 -23.18
CA SER A 63 -0.75 -30.31 -24.51
C SER A 63 0.48 -30.64 -25.33
N PHE A 64 0.53 -31.84 -25.87
CA PHE A 64 1.66 -32.34 -26.71
C PHE A 64 1.77 -31.61 -28.05
N PHE A 65 0.71 -30.96 -28.54
CA PHE A 65 0.62 -30.42 -29.91
C PHE A 65 0.43 -28.90 -30.04
N ARG A 66 0.26 -28.18 -28.93
CA ARG A 66 0.23 -26.68 -28.85
C ARG A 66 0.81 -26.28 -27.52
N LYS A 67 1.52 -25.13 -27.46
CA LYS A 67 1.77 -24.45 -26.16
C LYS A 67 0.39 -24.26 -25.53
N ALA A 68 0.01 -25.17 -24.64
CA ALA A 68 -1.29 -25.05 -23.94
C ALA A 68 -1.23 -23.78 -23.14
N ARG A 69 -1.99 -22.79 -23.54
CA ARG A 69 -2.24 -21.62 -22.68
C ARG A 69 -3.02 -22.15 -21.46
N PRO A 70 -2.59 -21.85 -20.24
CA PRO A 70 -3.40 -22.17 -19.06
C PRO A 70 -4.78 -21.53 -19.22
N GLU A 71 -5.81 -22.19 -18.69
CA GLU A 71 -7.12 -21.55 -18.59
C GLU A 71 -6.97 -20.26 -17.77
N PRO A 72 -7.55 -19.15 -18.23
CA PRO A 72 -7.43 -17.87 -17.54
C PRO A 72 -8.05 -18.00 -16.14
N ILE A 73 -7.32 -17.57 -15.13
CA ILE A 73 -7.77 -17.49 -13.75
C ILE A 73 -8.03 -16.02 -13.45
N ASP A 74 -9.26 -15.70 -13.09
CA ASP A 74 -9.58 -14.35 -12.66
C ASP A 74 -8.82 -14.03 -11.38
N GLY A 75 -8.06 -12.94 -11.42
CA GLY A 75 -7.31 -12.45 -10.27
C GLY A 75 -8.19 -11.74 -9.25
N LEU A 76 -7.58 -10.85 -8.45
CA LEU A 76 -8.28 -10.06 -7.44
C LEU A 76 -7.76 -8.63 -7.45
N TYR A 77 -8.68 -7.67 -7.46
CA TYR A 77 -8.45 -6.27 -7.19
C TYR A 77 -9.10 -5.92 -5.85
N LEU A 78 -8.30 -5.93 -4.77
CA LEU A 78 -8.77 -5.62 -3.42
C LEU A 78 -8.56 -4.14 -3.13
N TRP A 79 -9.64 -3.38 -3.04
CA TRP A 79 -9.55 -1.94 -2.78
C TRP A 79 -10.26 -1.56 -1.48
N GLY A 80 -9.99 -0.36 -1.01
CA GLY A 80 -10.58 0.19 0.21
C GLY A 80 -9.64 1.16 0.90
N GLY A 81 -10.12 1.84 1.93
CA GLY A 81 -9.34 2.79 2.71
C GLY A 81 -8.01 2.21 3.22
N VAL A 82 -7.07 3.08 3.49
CA VAL A 82 -5.77 2.66 4.08
C VAL A 82 -6.00 2.18 5.52
N GLY A 83 -5.17 1.26 6.01
CA GLY A 83 -5.32 0.75 7.37
C GLY A 83 -6.25 -0.45 7.54
N ARG A 84 -6.96 -0.86 6.50
CA ARG A 84 -7.97 -1.93 6.54
C ARG A 84 -7.40 -3.35 6.52
N GLY A 85 -6.08 -3.52 6.44
CA GLY A 85 -5.43 -4.83 6.44
C GLY A 85 -5.25 -5.48 5.07
N LYS A 86 -5.42 -4.73 3.95
CA LYS A 86 -5.23 -5.25 2.59
C LYS A 86 -3.88 -5.91 2.38
N SER A 87 -2.78 -5.25 2.77
CA SER A 87 -1.42 -5.76 2.61
C SER A 87 -1.16 -6.98 3.50
N MET A 88 -1.75 -7.03 4.70
CA MET A 88 -1.70 -8.20 5.59
C MET A 88 -2.39 -9.41 4.96
N LEU A 89 -3.58 -9.23 4.38
CA LEU A 89 -4.27 -10.30 3.65
C LEU A 89 -3.46 -10.76 2.43
N MET A 90 -2.83 -9.83 1.73
CA MET A 90 -1.92 -10.13 0.63
C MET A 90 -0.71 -10.95 1.11
N ASP A 91 -0.09 -10.61 2.26
CA ASP A 91 0.99 -11.38 2.87
C ASP A 91 0.56 -12.83 3.13
N LEU A 92 -0.54 -13.01 3.85
CA LEU A 92 -1.08 -14.34 4.15
C LEU A 92 -1.34 -15.17 2.89
N PHE A 93 -1.91 -14.54 1.85
CA PHE A 93 -2.18 -15.21 0.59
C PHE A 93 -0.90 -15.61 -0.14
N VAL A 94 0.01 -14.65 -0.35
CA VAL A 94 1.25 -14.90 -1.08
C VAL A 94 2.07 -15.99 -0.41
N ASP A 95 2.17 -15.98 0.93
CA ASP A 95 2.90 -17.00 1.69
C ASP A 95 2.29 -18.40 1.52
N SER A 96 0.97 -18.50 1.34
CA SER A 96 0.24 -19.75 1.21
C SER A 96 0.30 -20.39 -0.19
N VAL A 97 0.85 -19.71 -1.20
CA VAL A 97 0.87 -20.16 -2.60
C VAL A 97 2.22 -20.77 -2.95
N GLU A 98 2.22 -21.97 -3.56
CA GLU A 98 3.43 -22.75 -3.87
C GLU A 98 3.95 -22.59 -5.33
N VAL A 99 3.28 -21.77 -6.17
CA VAL A 99 3.74 -21.53 -7.55
C VAL A 99 4.82 -20.45 -7.61
N PRO A 100 5.60 -20.35 -8.71
CA PRO A 100 6.47 -19.21 -8.94
C PRO A 100 5.69 -17.90 -8.81
N LYS A 101 6.04 -17.10 -7.85
CA LYS A 101 5.32 -15.89 -7.44
C LYS A 101 6.26 -14.74 -7.23
N ARG A 102 5.74 -13.53 -7.42
CA ARG A 102 6.46 -12.31 -7.10
C ARG A 102 5.49 -11.33 -6.44
N ARG A 103 5.92 -10.75 -5.32
CA ARG A 103 5.26 -9.62 -4.69
C ARG A 103 6.12 -8.38 -4.83
N VAL A 104 5.53 -7.28 -5.24
CA VAL A 104 6.26 -6.03 -5.51
C VAL A 104 5.30 -4.84 -5.42
N HIS A 105 5.78 -3.69 -4.99
CA HIS A 105 5.03 -2.45 -5.13
C HIS A 105 4.85 -2.09 -6.60
N PHE A 106 3.65 -1.67 -6.97
CA PHE A 106 3.30 -1.38 -8.37
C PHE A 106 4.28 -0.39 -9.01
N HIS A 107 4.66 0.66 -8.28
CA HIS A 107 5.59 1.66 -8.77
C HIS A 107 7.00 1.08 -9.07
N ALA A 108 7.55 0.28 -8.15
CA ALA A 108 8.84 -0.37 -8.36
C ALA A 108 8.81 -1.33 -9.56
N PHE A 109 7.71 -2.06 -9.74
CA PHE A 109 7.52 -2.89 -10.92
C PHE A 109 7.52 -2.06 -12.22
N MET A 110 6.83 -0.92 -12.26
CA MET A 110 6.81 -0.06 -13.45
C MET A 110 8.19 0.51 -13.77
N GLN A 111 9.00 0.86 -12.77
CA GLN A 111 10.40 1.26 -12.99
C GLN A 111 11.20 0.17 -13.69
N GLU A 112 11.12 -1.08 -13.24
CA GLU A 112 11.79 -2.20 -13.91
C GLU A 112 11.30 -2.40 -15.35
N ILE A 113 10.00 -2.23 -15.59
CA ILE A 113 9.43 -2.30 -16.94
C ILE A 113 10.04 -1.21 -17.84
N HIS A 114 10.13 0.02 -17.35
CA HIS A 114 10.76 1.13 -18.10
C HIS A 114 12.24 0.84 -18.42
N GLU A 115 13.00 0.36 -17.45
CA GLU A 115 14.40 -0.03 -17.65
C GLU A 115 14.53 -1.15 -18.68
N GLY A 116 13.69 -2.18 -18.58
CA GLY A 116 13.65 -3.28 -19.54
C GLY A 116 13.31 -2.82 -20.95
N MET A 117 12.32 -1.93 -21.10
CA MET A 117 11.95 -1.32 -22.38
C MET A 117 13.08 -0.46 -22.95
N HIS A 118 13.75 0.32 -22.11
CA HIS A 118 14.91 1.11 -22.53
C HIS A 118 16.02 0.21 -23.09
N ALA A 119 16.37 -0.86 -22.37
CA ALA A 119 17.35 -1.83 -22.80
C ALA A 119 16.93 -2.56 -24.11
N ALA A 120 15.64 -2.86 -24.30
CA ALA A 120 15.13 -3.45 -25.55
C ALA A 120 15.26 -2.50 -26.72
N ARG A 121 14.93 -1.21 -26.55
CA ARG A 121 15.10 -0.17 -27.59
C ARG A 121 16.57 0.01 -27.99
N GLN A 122 17.49 -0.02 -27.04
CA GLN A 122 18.93 0.06 -27.33
C GLN A 122 19.43 -1.11 -28.19
N ARG A 123 18.75 -2.26 -28.14
CA ARG A 123 19.03 -3.45 -28.97
C ARG A 123 18.31 -3.42 -30.33
N GLY A 124 17.59 -2.33 -30.63
CA GLY A 124 16.88 -2.18 -31.91
C GLY A 124 15.55 -2.95 -31.98
N VAL A 125 14.92 -3.25 -30.83
CA VAL A 125 13.60 -3.91 -30.80
C VAL A 125 12.51 -2.87 -31.02
N ASP A 126 11.69 -3.02 -32.05
CA ASP A 126 10.60 -2.09 -32.38
C ASP A 126 9.51 -2.07 -31.33
N ASP A 127 9.03 -3.24 -30.90
CA ASP A 127 8.08 -3.37 -29.80
C ASP A 127 8.80 -3.73 -28.50
N ALA A 128 9.18 -2.71 -27.75
CA ALA A 128 9.94 -2.88 -26.52
C ALA A 128 9.13 -3.50 -25.36
N ILE A 129 7.79 -3.47 -25.39
CA ILE A 129 6.93 -4.02 -24.32
C ILE A 129 6.95 -5.55 -24.39
N GLN A 130 6.85 -6.13 -25.58
CA GLN A 130 6.74 -7.58 -25.78
C GLN A 130 7.85 -8.38 -25.08
N PRO A 131 9.15 -8.16 -25.30
CA PRO A 131 10.20 -8.96 -24.66
C PRO A 131 10.24 -8.80 -23.15
N VAL A 132 9.82 -7.64 -22.62
CA VAL A 132 9.76 -7.38 -21.18
C VAL A 132 8.59 -8.15 -20.56
N ALA A 133 7.40 -8.09 -21.16
CA ALA A 133 6.25 -8.85 -20.72
C ALA A 133 6.49 -10.36 -20.77
N GLU A 134 7.15 -10.86 -21.84
CA GLU A 134 7.53 -12.27 -21.95
C GLU A 134 8.53 -12.68 -20.86
N ALA A 135 9.50 -11.84 -20.53
CA ALA A 135 10.45 -12.11 -19.45
C ALA A 135 9.76 -12.25 -18.09
N VAL A 136 8.84 -11.34 -17.78
CA VAL A 136 8.01 -11.39 -16.56
C VAL A 136 7.16 -12.66 -16.56
N ALA A 137 6.41 -12.91 -17.62
CA ALA A 137 5.49 -14.05 -17.73
C ALA A 137 6.21 -15.41 -17.63
N ASN A 138 7.46 -15.50 -18.10
CA ASN A 138 8.26 -16.72 -17.96
C ASN A 138 8.82 -16.93 -16.54
N SER A 139 8.87 -15.89 -15.71
CA SER A 139 9.44 -15.94 -14.36
C SER A 139 8.41 -16.25 -13.27
N VAL A 140 7.12 -15.92 -13.47
CA VAL A 140 6.09 -16.04 -12.46
C VAL A 140 4.78 -16.59 -13.00
N ARG A 141 3.99 -17.23 -12.13
CA ARG A 141 2.57 -17.54 -12.37
C ARG A 141 1.64 -16.62 -11.60
N LEU A 142 2.10 -16.09 -10.47
CA LEU A 142 1.37 -15.13 -9.65
C LEU A 142 2.18 -13.85 -9.51
N LEU A 143 1.56 -12.73 -9.86
CA LEU A 143 2.10 -11.40 -9.65
C LEU A 143 1.20 -10.66 -8.66
N ALA A 144 1.75 -10.35 -7.50
CA ALA A 144 1.04 -9.66 -6.43
C ALA A 144 1.56 -8.22 -6.32
N PHE A 145 0.66 -7.25 -6.49
CA PHE A 145 0.99 -5.84 -6.42
C PHE A 145 0.47 -5.21 -5.14
N ASP A 146 1.35 -4.58 -4.40
CA ASP A 146 0.93 -3.63 -3.38
C ASP A 146 0.70 -2.25 -3.99
N GLU A 147 -0.37 -1.61 -3.52
CA GLU A 147 -0.68 -0.20 -3.79
C GLU A 147 -0.70 0.15 -5.28
N MET A 148 -1.56 -0.52 -6.06
CA MET A 148 -1.75 -0.15 -7.47
C MET A 148 -2.27 1.28 -7.56
N GLN A 149 -1.36 2.17 -7.93
CA GLN A 149 -1.61 3.59 -8.15
C GLN A 149 -0.89 4.02 -9.42
N ILE A 150 -1.57 4.72 -10.31
CA ILE A 150 -1.02 5.19 -11.58
C ILE A 150 -1.24 6.70 -11.61
N THR A 151 -0.14 7.43 -11.56
CA THR A 151 -0.12 8.90 -11.52
C THR A 151 0.64 9.49 -12.70
N ASP A 152 1.54 8.73 -13.32
CA ASP A 152 2.35 9.17 -14.45
C ASP A 152 1.73 8.74 -15.78
N ILE A 153 1.80 9.64 -16.78
CA ILE A 153 1.26 9.40 -18.14
C ILE A 153 2.03 8.27 -18.85
N THR A 154 3.32 8.14 -18.57
CA THR A 154 4.15 7.13 -19.23
C THR A 154 3.71 5.73 -18.80
N ASP A 155 3.43 5.54 -17.50
CA ASP A 155 2.87 4.31 -16.98
C ASP A 155 1.48 4.04 -17.57
N ALA A 156 0.61 5.06 -17.59
CA ALA A 156 -0.74 4.94 -18.12
C ALA A 156 -0.77 4.51 -19.59
N MET A 157 0.21 4.91 -20.38
CA MET A 157 0.29 4.57 -21.81
C MET A 157 0.76 3.15 -22.11
N ILE A 158 1.51 2.53 -21.20
CA ILE A 158 2.10 1.20 -21.45
C ILE A 158 1.43 0.09 -20.65
N VAL A 159 0.82 0.42 -19.51
CA VAL A 159 0.28 -0.58 -18.57
C VAL A 159 -0.80 -1.46 -19.21
N GLY A 160 -1.66 -0.88 -20.04
CA GLY A 160 -2.71 -1.64 -20.74
C GLY A 160 -2.13 -2.78 -21.58
N ARG A 161 -1.21 -2.46 -22.49
CA ARG A 161 -0.55 -3.45 -23.36
C ARG A 161 0.30 -4.45 -22.58
N LEU A 162 0.97 -4.01 -21.53
CA LEU A 162 1.75 -4.88 -20.65
C LEU A 162 0.84 -5.93 -19.99
N PHE A 163 -0.25 -5.50 -19.37
CA PHE A 163 -1.17 -6.40 -18.68
C PHE A 163 -1.93 -7.32 -19.63
N GLU A 164 -2.33 -6.86 -20.83
CA GLU A 164 -2.88 -7.75 -21.87
C GLU A 164 -1.95 -8.92 -22.15
N GLN A 165 -0.65 -8.67 -22.37
CA GLN A 165 0.32 -9.71 -22.64
C GLN A 165 0.55 -10.65 -21.45
N LEU A 166 0.58 -10.10 -20.21
CA LEU A 166 0.70 -10.92 -19.00
C LEU A 166 -0.52 -11.83 -18.82
N PHE A 167 -1.74 -11.32 -18.99
CA PHE A 167 -2.95 -12.12 -18.90
C PHE A 167 -3.05 -13.16 -20.02
N GLU A 168 -2.67 -12.81 -21.25
CA GLU A 168 -2.59 -13.77 -22.35
C GLU A 168 -1.57 -14.88 -22.12
N ALA A 169 -0.49 -14.59 -21.41
CA ALA A 169 0.50 -15.57 -20.99
C ALA A 169 0.05 -16.44 -19.81
N GLY A 170 -1.10 -16.12 -19.19
CA GLY A 170 -1.67 -16.85 -18.05
C GLY A 170 -1.10 -16.46 -16.69
N VAL A 171 -0.50 -15.28 -16.58
CA VAL A 171 -0.10 -14.73 -15.29
C VAL A 171 -1.35 -14.30 -14.53
N VAL A 172 -1.48 -14.76 -13.29
CA VAL A 172 -2.54 -14.34 -12.37
C VAL A 172 -2.08 -13.09 -11.63
N VAL A 173 -2.93 -12.08 -11.59
CA VAL A 173 -2.65 -10.83 -10.91
C VAL A 173 -3.54 -10.69 -9.69
N VAL A 174 -2.94 -10.38 -8.54
CA VAL A 174 -3.65 -9.97 -7.33
C VAL A 174 -3.09 -8.62 -6.91
N THR A 175 -3.96 -7.65 -6.70
CA THR A 175 -3.50 -6.30 -6.36
C THR A 175 -4.29 -5.68 -5.23
N THR A 176 -3.62 -4.85 -4.43
CA THR A 176 -4.27 -3.94 -3.49
C THR A 176 -4.27 -2.52 -4.02
N SER A 177 -5.29 -1.75 -3.69
CA SER A 177 -5.38 -0.33 -4.03
C SER A 177 -6.18 0.44 -2.96
N ASN A 178 -5.96 1.74 -2.89
CA ASN A 178 -6.76 2.65 -2.09
C ASN A 178 -7.93 3.26 -2.90
N ARG A 179 -8.00 2.95 -4.19
CA ARG A 179 -9.00 3.49 -5.13
C ARG A 179 -9.73 2.36 -5.84
N VAL A 180 -11.00 2.59 -6.14
CA VAL A 180 -11.75 1.74 -7.06
C VAL A 180 -11.12 1.81 -8.47
N PRO A 181 -11.21 0.77 -9.32
CA PRO A 181 -10.62 0.81 -10.66
C PRO A 181 -10.99 2.04 -11.48
N ASP A 182 -12.23 2.51 -11.37
CA ASP A 182 -12.73 3.69 -12.09
C ASP A 182 -12.07 5.01 -11.66
N ASP A 183 -11.48 5.06 -10.49
CA ASP A 183 -10.74 6.24 -9.98
C ASP A 183 -9.22 6.16 -10.22
N LEU A 184 -8.74 5.07 -10.84
CA LEU A 184 -7.35 5.01 -11.29
C LEU A 184 -7.11 6.08 -12.36
N TYR A 185 -6.02 6.84 -12.20
CA TYR A 185 -5.62 7.91 -13.13
C TYR A 185 -6.74 8.93 -13.42
N LYS A 186 -7.60 9.24 -12.42
CA LYS A 186 -8.84 10.02 -12.58
C LYS A 186 -8.63 11.39 -13.22
N ASP A 187 -7.62 12.13 -12.79
CA ASP A 187 -7.31 13.46 -13.26
C ASP A 187 -6.09 13.48 -14.21
N GLY A 188 -5.76 12.31 -14.76
CA GLY A 188 -4.60 12.12 -15.61
C GLY A 188 -4.77 12.70 -17.02
N LEU A 189 -3.68 13.17 -17.60
CA LEU A 189 -3.63 13.69 -18.98
C LEU A 189 -3.96 12.56 -19.98
N ASN A 190 -4.85 12.82 -20.93
CA ASN A 190 -5.30 11.84 -21.92
C ASN A 190 -5.93 10.58 -21.31
N ARG A 191 -6.64 10.72 -20.20
CA ARG A 191 -7.29 9.62 -19.47
C ARG A 191 -8.10 8.67 -20.35
N GLN A 192 -8.66 9.17 -21.47
CA GLN A 192 -9.42 8.35 -22.42
C GLN A 192 -8.61 7.17 -22.98
N LEU A 193 -7.30 7.31 -23.14
CA LEU A 193 -6.42 6.23 -23.58
C LEU A 193 -6.16 5.18 -22.47
N PHE A 194 -6.44 5.52 -21.24
CA PHE A 194 -6.30 4.66 -20.08
C PHE A 194 -7.59 3.86 -19.77
N LEU A 195 -8.75 4.33 -20.21
CA LEU A 195 -10.03 3.63 -19.95
C LEU A 195 -10.03 2.15 -20.37
N PRO A 196 -9.45 1.76 -21.52
CA PRO A 196 -9.37 0.33 -21.88
C PRO A 196 -8.65 -0.53 -20.84
N PHE A 197 -7.65 0.02 -20.14
CA PHE A 197 -6.98 -0.69 -19.04
C PHE A 197 -7.91 -0.88 -17.85
N ILE A 198 -8.72 0.11 -17.51
CA ILE A 198 -9.73 -0.02 -16.43
C ILE A 198 -10.70 -1.15 -16.77
N GLU A 199 -11.21 -1.20 -18.00
CA GLU A 199 -12.11 -2.27 -18.43
C GLU A 199 -11.40 -3.64 -18.41
N LEU A 200 -10.14 -3.72 -18.84
CA LEU A 200 -9.33 -4.93 -18.76
C LEU A 200 -9.18 -5.42 -17.32
N ILE A 201 -8.92 -4.53 -16.38
CA ILE A 201 -8.84 -4.86 -14.94
C ILE A 201 -10.17 -5.42 -14.44
N LYS A 202 -11.29 -4.80 -14.79
CA LYS A 202 -12.64 -5.25 -14.39
C LYS A 202 -13.03 -6.59 -15.01
N ASP A 203 -12.56 -6.87 -16.23
CA ASP A 203 -12.82 -8.13 -16.94
C ASP A 203 -11.99 -9.30 -16.38
N ARG A 204 -10.76 -9.03 -15.94
CA ARG A 204 -9.78 -10.05 -15.57
C ARG A 204 -9.56 -10.21 -14.07
N LEU A 205 -10.04 -9.28 -13.26
CA LEU A 205 -9.92 -9.32 -11.81
C LEU A 205 -11.29 -9.18 -11.16
N VAL A 206 -11.55 -10.01 -10.15
CA VAL A 206 -12.68 -9.79 -9.25
C VAL A 206 -12.40 -8.53 -8.44
N VAL A 207 -13.24 -7.52 -8.59
CA VAL A 207 -13.13 -6.27 -7.84
C VAL A 207 -13.84 -6.42 -6.51
N ARG A 208 -13.09 -6.33 -5.41
CA ARG A 208 -13.62 -6.48 -4.06
C ARG A 208 -13.27 -5.27 -3.21
N GLU A 209 -14.26 -4.68 -2.58
CA GLU A 209 -14.06 -3.65 -1.58
C GLU A 209 -13.83 -4.26 -0.21
N LEU A 210 -12.83 -3.77 0.52
CA LEU A 210 -12.59 -4.09 1.92
C LEU A 210 -13.14 -2.95 2.78
N VAL A 211 -14.42 -3.03 3.10
CA VAL A 211 -15.12 -2.06 3.96
C VAL A 211 -14.96 -2.51 5.41
N SER A 212 -13.92 -2.09 6.07
CA SER A 212 -13.78 -2.27 7.51
C SER A 212 -14.07 -0.95 8.22
N PRO A 213 -14.94 -0.91 9.23
CA PRO A 213 -15.18 0.30 10.02
C PRO A 213 -13.97 0.71 10.88
N ASN A 214 -12.99 -0.19 11.05
CA ASN A 214 -11.88 0.03 11.95
C ASN A 214 -10.57 0.32 11.18
N ASP A 215 -9.99 1.49 11.39
CA ASP A 215 -8.57 1.72 11.11
C ASP A 215 -7.76 1.23 12.32
N TYR A 216 -7.30 -0.01 12.26
CA TYR A 216 -6.58 -0.66 13.36
C TYR A 216 -5.30 0.09 13.79
N ARG A 217 -4.72 0.92 12.92
CA ARG A 217 -3.52 1.69 13.26
C ARG A 217 -3.86 2.86 14.15
N GLN A 218 -4.97 3.54 13.84
CA GLN A 218 -5.46 4.66 14.65
C GLN A 218 -5.94 4.16 16.01
N ASN A 219 -6.65 3.04 16.05
CA ASN A 219 -7.10 2.43 17.32
C ASN A 219 -5.92 1.99 18.22
N ARG A 220 -4.81 1.50 17.64
CA ARG A 220 -3.59 1.16 18.40
C ARG A 220 -2.90 2.39 19.00
N LEU A 221 -3.08 3.55 18.40
CA LEU A 221 -2.52 4.81 18.89
C LEU A 221 -3.46 5.54 19.89
N GLN A 222 -4.67 5.03 20.08
CA GLN A 222 -5.64 5.64 20.99
C GLN A 222 -5.09 5.61 22.42
N GLY A 223 -4.99 6.79 23.05
CA GLY A 223 -4.39 6.96 24.37
C GLY A 223 -2.86 6.89 24.42
N SER A 224 -2.17 6.68 23.28
CA SER A 224 -0.72 6.70 23.23
C SER A 224 -0.17 8.12 23.04
N GLN A 225 0.94 8.41 23.71
CA GLN A 225 1.67 9.65 23.45
C GLN A 225 2.20 9.65 22.01
N VAL A 226 1.88 10.69 21.24
CA VAL A 226 2.30 10.82 19.82
C VAL A 226 3.30 11.96 19.62
N TYR A 227 3.47 12.84 20.59
CA TYR A 227 4.42 13.96 20.56
C TYR A 227 5.41 13.85 21.72
N PHE A 228 6.69 13.72 21.42
CA PHE A 228 7.77 13.53 22.39
C PHE A 228 8.68 14.76 22.40
N THR A 229 8.68 15.52 23.49
CA THR A 229 9.44 16.78 23.63
C THR A 229 10.92 16.63 23.96
N GLN A 230 11.38 15.42 24.18
CA GLN A 230 12.81 15.17 24.39
C GLN A 230 13.27 14.13 23.37
N ALA A 231 14.08 14.57 22.41
CA ALA A 231 14.74 13.68 21.43
C ALA A 231 15.82 12.84 22.13
N GLY A 232 15.42 12.08 23.17
CA GLY A 232 16.29 11.24 23.97
C GLY A 232 16.26 9.78 23.52
N ARG A 233 17.11 8.97 24.14
CA ARG A 233 17.15 7.54 23.87
C ARG A 233 15.83 6.83 24.14
N GLU A 234 15.15 7.24 25.19
CA GLU A 234 13.84 6.70 25.62
C GLU A 234 12.74 6.97 24.56
N ALA A 235 12.62 8.22 24.06
CA ALA A 235 11.68 8.55 23.00
C ALA A 235 11.94 7.75 21.71
N ARG A 236 13.18 7.57 21.33
CA ARG A 236 13.55 6.75 20.16
C ARG A 236 13.20 5.27 20.33
N GLU A 237 13.35 4.73 21.54
CA GLU A 237 12.96 3.35 21.84
C GLU A 237 11.45 3.18 21.75
N ILE A 238 10.65 4.08 22.35
CA ILE A 238 9.19 4.08 22.28
C ILE A 238 8.72 4.24 20.83
N ILE A 239 9.24 5.22 20.10
CA ILE A 239 8.88 5.45 18.69
C ILE A 239 9.21 4.22 17.83
N ARG A 240 10.34 3.57 18.06
CA ARG A 240 10.71 2.36 17.35
C ARG A 240 9.76 1.20 17.63
N ASP A 241 9.30 1.05 18.87
CA ASP A 241 8.33 0.01 19.23
C ASP A 241 6.96 0.31 18.64
N ILE A 242 6.50 1.56 18.68
CA ILE A 242 5.29 2.01 17.97
C ILE A 242 5.42 1.73 16.46
N TRP A 243 6.57 2.05 15.86
CA TRP A 243 6.83 1.74 14.46
C TRP A 243 6.65 0.26 14.14
N LYS A 244 7.27 -0.64 14.92
CA LYS A 244 7.18 -2.09 14.73
C LYS A 244 5.75 -2.58 14.82
N ASP A 245 5.01 -2.09 15.81
CA ASP A 245 3.61 -2.45 16.03
C ASP A 245 2.70 -2.01 14.87
N LEU A 246 2.96 -0.83 14.31
CA LEU A 246 2.15 -0.28 13.22
C LEU A 246 2.54 -0.83 11.85
N SER A 247 3.83 -1.05 11.60
CA SER A 247 4.34 -1.50 10.29
C SER A 247 4.21 -3.01 10.08
N GLY A 248 4.32 -3.79 11.13
CA GLY A 248 4.14 -5.25 11.09
C GLY A 248 5.27 -6.02 10.42
N GLY A 249 6.46 -5.44 10.19
CA GLY A 249 7.56 -6.20 9.58
C GLY A 249 8.74 -5.38 9.07
N GLU A 250 9.51 -5.97 8.15
CA GLU A 250 10.66 -5.31 7.53
C GLU A 250 10.22 -4.13 6.68
N ALA A 251 10.97 -3.04 6.78
CA ALA A 251 10.69 -1.80 6.08
C ALA A 251 11.39 -1.76 4.71
N GLU A 252 10.78 -1.06 3.79
CA GLU A 252 11.32 -0.77 2.46
C GLU A 252 11.40 0.76 2.27
N GLU A 253 12.18 1.19 1.30
CA GLU A 253 12.18 2.57 0.85
C GLU A 253 10.99 2.78 -0.11
N LEU A 254 10.22 3.86 0.09
CA LEU A 254 9.21 4.28 -0.86
C LEU A 254 9.71 5.46 -1.68
N VAL A 255 9.80 5.29 -2.99
CA VAL A 255 10.18 6.35 -3.92
C VAL A 255 8.93 6.86 -4.65
N LEU A 256 8.58 8.12 -4.44
CA LEU A 256 7.48 8.79 -5.12
C LEU A 256 8.01 9.62 -6.29
N GLN A 257 7.48 9.38 -7.49
CA GLN A 257 7.84 10.16 -8.69
C GLN A 257 6.91 11.35 -8.85
N ILE A 258 7.42 12.56 -8.70
CA ILE A 258 6.62 13.78 -8.72
C ILE A 258 7.20 14.77 -9.72
N LYS A 259 6.52 14.98 -10.85
CA LYS A 259 6.93 15.92 -11.90
C LYS A 259 8.41 15.76 -12.32
N GLY A 260 8.86 14.51 -12.48
CA GLY A 260 10.22 14.18 -12.89
C GLY A 260 11.28 14.28 -11.78
N ARG A 261 10.87 14.35 -10.52
CA ARG A 261 11.74 14.29 -9.34
C ARG A 261 11.37 13.11 -8.47
N GLU A 262 12.35 12.60 -7.76
CA GLU A 262 12.17 11.53 -6.77
C GLU A 262 12.05 12.13 -5.37
N VAL A 263 11.01 11.71 -4.66
CA VAL A 263 10.85 11.96 -3.24
C VAL A 263 10.91 10.63 -2.52
N VAL A 264 11.90 10.49 -1.66
CA VAL A 264 12.21 9.23 -0.99
C VAL A 264 11.78 9.28 0.46
N LEU A 265 10.92 8.34 0.85
CA LEU A 265 10.65 8.01 2.25
C LEU A 265 11.54 6.83 2.63
N PRO A 266 12.56 7.03 3.49
CA PRO A 266 13.62 6.03 3.69
C PRO A 266 13.15 4.76 4.37
N VAL A 267 12.04 4.83 5.09
CA VAL A 267 11.46 3.70 5.82
C VAL A 267 9.96 3.76 5.66
N PHE A 268 9.42 2.81 4.91
CA PHE A 268 7.98 2.74 4.62
C PHE A 268 7.48 1.30 4.69
N ARG A 269 6.31 1.10 5.25
CA ARG A 269 5.57 -0.15 5.14
C ARG A 269 4.10 0.05 5.46
N ASN A 270 3.24 -0.54 4.66
CA ASN A 270 1.80 -0.60 4.92
C ASN A 270 1.15 0.77 5.20
N GLY A 271 1.54 1.84 4.49
CA GLY A 271 1.03 3.20 4.71
C GLY A 271 1.57 3.89 5.96
N VAL A 272 2.54 3.31 6.65
CA VAL A 272 3.29 3.94 7.74
C VAL A 272 4.66 4.33 7.21
N ALA A 273 5.00 5.61 7.28
CA ALA A 273 6.33 6.10 6.93
C ALA A 273 7.09 6.53 8.17
N ARG A 274 8.40 6.38 8.12
CA ARG A 274 9.32 6.90 9.14
C ARG A 274 10.45 7.65 8.46
N ALA A 275 10.67 8.88 8.88
CA ALA A 275 11.71 9.74 8.36
C ALA A 275 12.21 10.69 9.44
N THR A 276 13.41 11.23 9.27
CA THR A 276 13.90 12.32 10.09
C THR A 276 13.43 13.68 9.55
N PHE A 277 13.45 14.69 10.41
CA PHE A 277 13.21 16.07 9.97
C PHE A 277 14.12 16.46 8.79
N PHE A 278 15.36 16.03 8.79
CA PHE A 278 16.30 16.34 7.72
C PHE A 278 15.90 15.69 6.39
N ASP A 279 15.38 14.47 6.41
CA ASP A 279 14.93 13.77 5.19
C ASP A 279 13.83 14.50 4.47
N LEU A 280 12.91 15.14 5.20
CA LEU A 280 11.74 15.80 4.62
C LEU A 280 11.88 17.34 4.56
N CYS A 281 12.50 17.96 5.54
CA CYS A 281 12.59 19.42 5.62
C CYS A 281 14.00 19.95 5.33
N GLY A 282 15.04 19.14 5.47
CA GLY A 282 16.41 19.49 5.07
C GLY A 282 16.63 19.45 3.55
N LYS A 283 15.91 18.61 2.85
CA LYS A 283 15.94 18.52 1.37
C LYS A 283 15.05 19.60 0.73
N MET A 284 15.31 19.92 -0.55
CA MET A 284 14.58 20.96 -1.30
C MET A 284 13.23 20.41 -1.83
N LEU A 285 12.35 19.99 -0.93
CA LEU A 285 10.99 19.59 -1.25
C LEU A 285 10.05 20.80 -1.28
N GLY A 286 8.98 20.70 -2.05
CA GLY A 286 7.96 21.73 -2.20
C GLY A 286 6.55 21.26 -1.91
N PRO A 287 5.53 22.14 -2.03
CA PRO A 287 4.15 21.80 -1.67
C PRO A 287 3.60 20.56 -2.37
N GLY A 288 3.90 20.38 -3.67
CA GLY A 288 3.45 19.20 -4.42
C GLY A 288 4.07 17.88 -3.92
N ASP A 289 5.29 17.94 -3.40
CA ASP A 289 5.98 16.78 -2.84
C ASP A 289 5.33 16.38 -1.50
N TYR A 290 4.98 17.35 -0.67
CA TYR A 290 4.31 17.10 0.62
C TYR A 290 2.88 16.61 0.45
N LEU A 291 2.15 17.09 -0.56
CA LEU A 291 0.83 16.55 -0.89
C LEU A 291 0.92 15.08 -1.32
N ALA A 292 1.90 14.72 -2.15
CA ALA A 292 2.10 13.33 -2.54
C ALA A 292 2.54 12.44 -1.38
N ILE A 293 3.37 12.94 -0.45
CA ILE A 293 3.69 12.23 0.79
C ILE A 293 2.41 12.01 1.60
N ALA A 294 1.61 13.05 1.83
CA ALA A 294 0.38 12.97 2.61
C ALA A 294 -0.66 12.03 1.99
N ASP A 295 -0.71 11.92 0.65
CA ASP A 295 -1.58 10.97 -0.07
C ASP A 295 -1.08 9.52 0.06
N ALA A 296 0.23 9.33 0.15
CA ALA A 296 0.86 8.01 0.22
C ALA A 296 0.84 7.40 1.64
N VAL A 297 0.73 8.21 2.70
CA VAL A 297 0.86 7.73 4.07
C VAL A 297 -0.39 7.99 4.91
N LYS A 298 -0.66 7.16 5.90
CA LYS A 298 -1.68 7.39 6.94
C LYS A 298 -1.08 7.74 8.29
N VAL A 299 0.10 7.22 8.53
CA VAL A 299 0.88 7.54 9.73
C VAL A 299 2.27 7.97 9.27
N LEU A 300 2.68 9.14 9.70
CA LEU A 300 4.06 9.60 9.55
C LEU A 300 4.73 9.63 10.91
N VAL A 301 5.84 8.90 11.04
CA VAL A 301 6.76 9.01 12.16
C VAL A 301 7.87 9.98 11.75
N LEU A 302 7.88 11.18 12.34
CA LEU A 302 8.85 12.24 12.05
C LEU A 302 9.76 12.46 13.25
N GLU A 303 11.03 12.09 13.08
CA GLU A 303 12.00 12.15 14.19
C GLU A 303 12.91 13.37 14.11
N ASP A 304 13.43 13.74 15.28
CA ASP A 304 14.50 14.73 15.44
C ASP A 304 14.13 16.12 14.91
N ILE A 305 12.91 16.59 15.15
CA ILE A 305 12.51 17.97 14.82
C ILE A 305 13.32 18.94 15.72
N PRO A 306 14.22 19.76 15.14
CA PRO A 306 15.06 20.65 15.91
C PRO A 306 14.27 21.89 16.40
N ARG A 307 14.87 22.68 17.28
CA ARG A 307 14.44 24.06 17.46
C ARG A 307 14.69 24.82 16.18
N LEU A 308 13.67 25.50 15.70
CA LEU A 308 13.68 26.29 14.50
C LEU A 308 13.97 27.75 14.83
N SER A 309 14.69 28.45 13.95
CA SER A 309 15.11 29.82 14.15
C SER A 309 15.36 30.49 12.80
N ARG A 310 15.82 31.74 12.82
CA ARG A 310 16.26 32.46 11.58
C ARG A 310 17.35 31.70 10.80
N ASN A 311 18.17 30.91 11.47
CA ASN A 311 19.28 30.19 10.83
C ASN A 311 18.82 29.01 9.96
N ASN A 312 17.62 28.48 10.22
CA ASN A 312 17.01 27.39 9.48
C ASN A 312 15.60 27.77 8.98
N PHE A 313 15.44 29.00 8.56
CA PHE A 313 14.16 29.57 8.09
C PHE A 313 13.55 28.76 6.92
N ASN A 314 14.36 28.34 5.96
CA ASN A 314 13.88 27.56 4.83
C ASN A 314 13.35 26.18 5.24
N GLU A 315 14.03 25.54 6.19
CA GLU A 315 13.60 24.27 6.80
C GLU A 315 12.30 24.48 7.60
N ALA A 316 12.20 25.58 8.36
CA ALA A 316 11.00 25.93 9.09
C ALA A 316 9.80 26.14 8.15
N LYS A 317 10.00 26.85 7.04
CA LYS A 317 8.96 27.06 6.02
C LYS A 317 8.51 25.75 5.36
N ARG A 318 9.45 24.84 5.07
CA ARG A 318 9.13 23.53 4.56
C ARG A 318 8.38 22.69 5.59
N PHE A 319 8.75 22.77 6.87
CA PHE A 319 8.05 22.10 7.94
C PHE A 319 6.60 22.58 8.08
N VAL A 320 6.35 23.89 8.03
CA VAL A 320 4.99 24.47 7.99
C VAL A 320 4.18 23.86 6.84
N THR A 321 4.77 23.81 5.64
CA THR A 321 4.09 23.25 4.45
C THR A 321 3.82 21.74 4.60
N LEU A 322 4.74 20.98 5.18
CA LEU A 322 4.55 19.56 5.48
C LEU A 322 3.40 19.36 6.46
N ILE A 323 3.38 20.10 7.60
CA ILE A 323 2.32 19.97 8.60
C ILE A 323 0.96 20.39 8.01
N ASP A 324 0.92 21.43 7.18
CA ASP A 324 -0.30 21.83 6.48
C ASP A 324 -0.83 20.69 5.60
N ALA A 325 0.02 20.02 4.82
CA ALA A 325 -0.37 18.90 3.96
C ALA A 325 -0.87 17.68 4.77
N LEU A 326 -0.16 17.32 5.84
CA LEU A 326 -0.54 16.20 6.72
C LEU A 326 -1.87 16.48 7.44
N TYR A 327 -2.07 17.72 7.89
CA TYR A 327 -3.30 18.15 8.58
C TYR A 327 -4.52 18.07 7.65
N GLU A 328 -4.43 18.61 6.45
CA GLU A 328 -5.53 18.57 5.47
C GLU A 328 -5.87 17.13 5.02
N ALA A 329 -4.87 16.27 4.90
CA ALA A 329 -5.04 14.86 4.55
C ALA A 329 -5.41 13.96 5.76
N LYS A 330 -5.58 14.53 6.96
CA LYS A 330 -5.86 13.79 8.20
C LYS A 330 -4.85 12.69 8.53
N VAL A 331 -3.59 12.87 8.13
CA VAL A 331 -2.51 11.94 8.44
C VAL A 331 -2.17 11.96 9.92
N ARG A 332 -2.09 10.80 10.56
CA ARG A 332 -1.64 10.69 11.94
C ARG A 332 -0.14 10.99 12.03
N LEU A 333 0.25 11.90 12.90
CA LEU A 333 1.65 12.26 13.11
C LEU A 333 2.14 11.74 14.47
N ILE A 334 3.26 11.01 14.45
CA ILE A 334 4.04 10.65 15.62
C ILE A 334 5.38 11.34 15.48
N CYS A 335 5.79 12.13 16.46
CA CYS A 335 7.05 12.83 16.28
C CYS A 335 7.86 13.02 17.57
N SER A 336 9.18 13.16 17.40
CA SER A 336 10.08 13.66 18.43
C SER A 336 10.59 15.05 18.07
N ALA A 337 10.55 15.96 19.02
CA ALA A 337 10.88 17.35 18.82
C ALA A 337 11.73 17.91 19.98
N ALA A 338 12.53 18.93 19.69
CA ALA A 338 13.39 19.56 20.67
C ALA A 338 12.64 20.44 21.68
N ALA A 339 11.34 20.73 21.44
CA ALA A 339 10.50 21.53 22.32
C ALA A 339 9.01 21.26 22.05
N GLU A 340 8.14 21.78 22.92
CA GLU A 340 6.69 21.84 22.70
C GLU A 340 6.37 22.63 21.42
N PRO A 341 5.22 22.39 20.76
CA PRO A 341 4.87 23.03 19.49
C PRO A 341 5.06 24.54 19.48
N GLU A 342 4.59 25.24 20.53
CA GLU A 342 4.65 26.68 20.65
C GLU A 342 6.09 27.20 20.85
N MET A 343 6.99 26.34 21.28
CA MET A 343 8.38 26.68 21.60
C MET A 343 9.36 26.19 20.52
N LEU A 344 8.84 25.60 19.43
CA LEU A 344 9.69 25.14 18.32
C LEU A 344 10.25 26.31 17.51
N TYR A 345 9.48 27.40 17.34
CA TYR A 345 9.89 28.59 16.59
C TYR A 345 9.44 29.85 17.32
N VAL A 346 10.29 30.43 18.13
CA VAL A 346 9.96 31.60 18.97
C VAL A 346 10.44 32.94 18.42
N GLU A 347 11.41 32.93 17.48
CA GLU A 347 12.02 34.15 16.95
C GLU A 347 12.30 34.03 15.46
N GLY A 348 11.79 34.95 14.63
CA GLY A 348 12.09 35.04 13.21
C GLY A 348 10.93 35.55 12.36
N GLU A 349 11.19 35.66 11.06
CA GLU A 349 10.15 35.91 10.05
C GLU A 349 9.24 34.68 9.96
N GLY A 350 7.91 34.88 9.87
CA GLY A 350 6.95 33.78 9.79
C GLY A 350 6.45 33.24 11.11
N THR A 351 6.68 33.94 12.23
CA THR A 351 6.19 33.55 13.57
C THR A 351 4.67 33.36 13.59
N PHE A 352 3.93 34.22 12.88
CA PHE A 352 2.47 34.11 12.78
C PHE A 352 2.01 32.83 12.02
N GLU A 353 2.71 32.47 10.95
CA GLU A 353 2.44 31.23 10.22
C GLU A 353 2.73 30.00 11.10
N PHE A 354 3.75 30.10 11.93
CA PHE A 354 4.14 29.03 12.84
C PHE A 354 3.19 28.88 14.05
N GLU A 355 2.53 29.94 14.51
CA GLU A 355 1.46 29.85 15.52
C GLU A 355 0.33 28.94 15.05
N ARG A 356 -0.08 29.06 13.77
CA ARG A 356 -1.06 28.16 13.17
C ARG A 356 -0.54 26.70 13.12
N THR A 357 0.72 26.52 12.78
CA THR A 357 1.34 25.19 12.75
C THR A 357 1.41 24.58 14.13
N ALA A 358 1.71 25.36 15.17
CA ALA A 358 1.69 24.90 16.56
C ALA A 358 0.28 24.46 17.00
N SER A 359 -0.75 25.24 16.63
CA SER A 359 -2.15 24.87 16.88
C SER A 359 -2.52 23.55 16.20
N ARG A 360 -2.18 23.38 14.91
CA ARG A 360 -2.39 22.13 14.17
C ARG A 360 -1.67 20.95 14.80
N LEU A 361 -0.42 21.13 15.22
CA LEU A 361 0.33 20.09 15.94
C LEU A 361 -0.34 19.69 17.25
N ARG A 362 -1.00 20.63 17.97
CA ARG A 362 -1.80 20.30 19.16
C ARG A 362 -3.05 19.51 18.81
N GLU A 363 -3.79 19.93 17.81
CA GLU A 363 -4.97 19.22 17.34
C GLU A 363 -4.62 17.80 16.83
N MET A 364 -3.51 17.64 16.14
CA MET A 364 -3.02 16.33 15.67
C MET A 364 -2.60 15.39 16.80
N GLN A 365 -2.47 15.85 18.03
CA GLN A 365 -2.21 15.01 19.21
C GLN A 365 -3.50 14.42 19.80
N ASP A 366 -4.68 14.89 19.38
CA ASP A 366 -5.96 14.35 19.86
C ASP A 366 -6.09 12.86 19.54
N GLU A 367 -6.66 12.12 20.48
CA GLU A 367 -6.84 10.66 20.35
C GLU A 367 -7.67 10.29 19.12
N ASN A 368 -8.63 11.13 18.77
CA ASN A 368 -9.55 10.92 17.65
C ASN A 368 -9.07 11.58 16.35
N TRP A 369 -7.88 12.19 16.33
CA TRP A 369 -7.35 12.82 15.13
C TRP A 369 -7.20 11.85 13.97
N GLY A 370 -7.75 12.22 12.82
CA GLY A 370 -7.70 11.39 11.60
C GLY A 370 -8.70 10.24 11.58
N MET A 371 -9.56 10.08 12.61
CA MET A 371 -10.70 9.17 12.54
C MET A 371 -11.77 9.78 11.62
N GLU A 372 -12.29 8.98 10.70
CA GLU A 372 -13.48 9.35 9.91
C GLU A 372 -14.69 9.32 10.85
N GLU A 373 -15.54 10.38 10.80
CA GLU A 373 -16.83 10.41 11.46
C GLU A 373 -17.81 9.40 10.86
#